data_87082b41f1ff8651b33a1fbff5180c9f
#
_entry.id   87082b41f1ff8651b33a1fbff5180c9f
#
_cell.length_a   1.000
_cell.length_b   1.000
_cell.length_c   1.000
_cell.angle_alpha   90.00
_cell.angle_beta   90.00
_cell.angle_gamma   90.00
#
_symmetry.space_group_name_H-M   'P 1'
#
loop_
_entity.id
_entity.type
_entity.pdbx_description
1 polymer ?
#
loop_
_entity_poly.entity_id
_entity_poly.type
_entity_poly.pdbx_seq_one_letter_code
_entity_poly.pdbx_strand_id
1 'polypeptide(L)'
;MNPNPARRMLLRASLATLTASLTLLAACGSSDDSVSPTDRVAAPPPPPPTAQFTLTLSTERVLIEQGHSITLNATVTRSAGFSGAVEVAVNGLPAGVTASPVTIASAATTAPVTLTAETAAPHSLPTAGTAVGSSGTERVQQSLTVTVRGPAGALDTSFASGGIANTAVGIGEDYAEAMAVQTDGRIVVVGSSATTQGTHIAVVRYQRDGALDTSFGSGGKVVTTVGADNDQAYAVALQPDGKILVAGSSNQGANGLDFALLRYNTDGSLDAGFGNGGKVTAAFGADTDRAYAVIVQSDGKIVVAGESQQTGTGVDFALARYLANGTLDASFGSGGKVLTTLKPGSGRDTVYALALQTIAGVEHIVAVGGEGNFVAARYTPAGTLDPSFGSGGKVLDVFNSIIGAARGVLVTPDNKLVLAGQIGNHHALIRLSENGVLDSGFGVGGRVVTAVNATSWDAAHGVVRQADGKLVTGGWTYTGNSTSADFALLRYSADGVLDAGFGNGGIVLTPVAPSNKSDSAHAVALQADERVPTVRILLAGSANDSNNNFVVTRYWP
;
A
#
# COMPACT_ATOMS: atom_id res chain seq x y z
N MET A 1 -47.16 -16.00 14.56
CA MET A 1 -46.88 -17.39 14.21
C MET A 1 -45.42 -17.49 13.80
N ASN A 2 -44.75 -18.31 14.52
CA ASN A 2 -43.30 -18.55 14.67
C ASN A 2 -42.73 -19.36 13.49
N PRO A 3 -41.47 -19.71 13.53
CA PRO A 3 -40.21 -19.05 13.07
C PRO A 3 -39.44 -19.97 12.10
N ASN A 4 -38.33 -19.53 11.61
CA ASN A 4 -37.38 -20.49 11.04
C ASN A 4 -35.90 -20.09 11.32
N PRO A 5 -35.08 -21.06 11.74
CA PRO A 5 -33.77 -20.83 12.28
C PRO A 5 -32.63 -20.99 11.26
N ALA A 6 -31.50 -20.39 11.62
CA ALA A 6 -30.21 -20.42 10.99
C ALA A 6 -29.71 -21.80 10.52
N ARG A 7 -29.06 -21.83 9.34
CA ARG A 7 -28.13 -22.89 8.96
C ARG A 7 -26.71 -22.35 8.90
N ARG A 8 -25.92 -22.70 9.89
CA ARG A 8 -24.45 -22.68 9.81
C ARG A 8 -24.01 -23.76 8.82
N MET A 9 -23.24 -23.40 7.83
CA MET A 9 -22.55 -24.35 6.95
C MET A 9 -21.06 -24.34 7.27
N LEU A 10 -20.62 -25.39 7.95
CA LEU A 10 -19.22 -25.74 8.17
C LEU A 10 -18.65 -26.29 6.86
N LEU A 11 -17.65 -25.64 6.30
CA LEU A 11 -16.84 -26.21 5.22
C LEU A 11 -15.81 -27.16 5.84
N ARG A 12 -15.97 -28.45 5.63
CA ARG A 12 -14.94 -29.49 5.87
C ARG A 12 -14.12 -29.64 4.60
N ALA A 13 -12.80 -29.47 4.73
CA ALA A 13 -11.85 -29.81 3.70
C ALA A 13 -11.83 -31.34 3.48
N SER A 14 -12.07 -31.78 2.26
CA SER A 14 -11.96 -33.19 1.86
C SER A 14 -10.57 -33.46 1.33
N LEU A 15 -9.85 -34.35 1.99
CA LEU A 15 -8.60 -34.95 1.54
C LEU A 15 -8.95 -35.98 0.46
N ALA A 16 -8.57 -35.74 -0.78
CA ALA A 16 -8.73 -36.71 -1.86
C ALA A 16 -7.55 -37.69 -1.85
N THR A 17 -7.79 -38.91 -1.44
CA THR A 17 -6.88 -40.06 -1.64
C THR A 17 -7.12 -40.64 -3.03
N LEU A 18 -6.07 -40.61 -3.84
CA LEU A 18 -6.05 -41.24 -5.17
C LEU A 18 -5.81 -42.76 -5.01
N THR A 19 -6.85 -43.57 -5.19
CA THR A 19 -6.72 -45.01 -5.31
C THR A 19 -6.67 -45.38 -6.79
N ALA A 20 -5.55 -45.94 -7.24
CA ALA A 20 -5.40 -46.54 -8.56
C ALA A 20 -6.11 -47.89 -8.59
N SER A 21 -7.15 -48.01 -9.42
CA SER A 21 -7.83 -49.28 -9.68
C SER A 21 -7.11 -50.02 -10.83
N LEU A 22 -6.61 -51.22 -10.53
CA LEU A 22 -6.05 -52.14 -11.49
C LEU A 22 -7.20 -53.03 -11.99
N THR A 23 -7.55 -52.92 -13.27
CA THR A 23 -8.49 -53.84 -13.94
C THR A 23 -7.80 -55.11 -14.35
N LEU A 24 -8.26 -56.25 -13.81
CA LEU A 24 -7.83 -57.57 -14.19
C LEU A 24 -8.69 -58.04 -15.37
N LEU A 25 -8.07 -58.37 -16.50
CA LEU A 25 -8.70 -59.08 -17.62
C LEU A 25 -8.53 -60.58 -17.38
N ALA A 26 -9.62 -61.30 -17.25
CA ALA A 26 -9.61 -62.76 -17.22
C ALA A 26 -9.65 -63.30 -18.63
N ALA A 27 -8.70 -64.17 -18.97
CA ALA A 27 -8.77 -65.04 -20.13
C ALA A 27 -8.59 -66.51 -19.66
N CYS A 28 -9.58 -67.34 -19.95
CA CYS A 28 -9.56 -68.77 -19.73
C CYS A 28 -8.67 -69.49 -20.73
N GLY A 29 -7.94 -70.55 -20.29
CA GLY A 29 -7.27 -71.50 -21.16
C GLY A 29 -6.45 -72.53 -20.38
N SER A 30 -7.07 -73.67 -20.15
CA SER A 30 -6.61 -75.07 -19.90
C SER A 30 -5.15 -75.44 -19.55
N SER A 31 -5.06 -76.12 -18.43
CA SER A 31 -4.26 -77.34 -18.08
C SER A 31 -2.82 -77.46 -18.60
N ASP A 32 -1.82 -77.53 -17.71
CA ASP A 32 -1.04 -78.73 -17.41
C ASP A 32 -0.10 -78.55 -16.22
N ASP A 33 0.05 -79.60 -15.45
CA ASP A 33 0.82 -79.73 -14.20
C ASP A 33 2.33 -79.56 -14.44
N SER A 34 2.97 -78.70 -13.62
CA SER A 34 4.27 -79.04 -13.01
C SER A 34 4.53 -78.07 -11.80
N VAL A 35 4.54 -78.65 -10.64
CA VAL A 35 4.90 -78.00 -9.36
C VAL A 35 6.39 -77.68 -9.36
N SER A 36 6.77 -76.46 -9.21
CA SER A 36 8.11 -76.09 -8.77
C SER A 36 8.03 -75.11 -7.60
N PRO A 37 8.64 -75.38 -6.43
CA PRO A 37 8.53 -74.59 -5.22
C PRO A 37 9.57 -73.48 -5.22
N THR A 38 9.20 -72.28 -5.09
CA THR A 38 9.85 -71.18 -4.36
C THR A 38 9.42 -69.79 -4.87
N ASP A 39 8.18 -69.43 -4.70
CA ASP A 39 7.84 -68.03 -4.60
C ASP A 39 8.06 -67.56 -3.16
N ARG A 40 9.28 -67.16 -2.86
CA ARG A 40 9.54 -66.31 -1.70
C ARG A 40 8.90 -64.97 -1.99
N VAL A 41 7.75 -64.71 -1.39
CA VAL A 41 7.24 -63.35 -1.24
C VAL A 41 8.36 -62.55 -0.59
N ALA A 42 8.93 -61.59 -1.33
CA ALA A 42 9.92 -60.68 -0.80
C ALA A 42 9.30 -59.98 0.42
N ALA A 43 9.97 -60.07 1.54
CA ALA A 43 9.54 -59.31 2.75
C ALA A 43 9.40 -57.82 2.38
N PRO A 44 8.37 -57.11 2.85
CA PRO A 44 8.25 -55.71 2.62
C PRO A 44 9.56 -55.03 3.05
N PRO A 45 10.04 -54.01 2.31
CA PRO A 45 11.25 -53.30 2.70
C PRO A 45 11.11 -52.80 4.14
N PRO A 46 12.19 -52.92 4.95
CA PRO A 46 12.14 -52.44 6.32
C PRO A 46 11.69 -50.97 6.34
N PRO A 47 10.87 -50.55 7.31
CA PRO A 47 10.52 -49.15 7.45
C PRO A 47 11.80 -48.30 7.49
N PRO A 48 11.78 -47.11 6.87
CA PRO A 48 12.96 -46.26 6.90
C PRO A 48 13.38 -46.01 8.37
N PRO A 49 14.69 -46.03 8.64
CA PRO A 49 15.18 -45.86 10.01
C PRO A 49 14.58 -44.58 10.61
N THR A 50 13.99 -44.71 11.78
CA THR A 50 13.43 -43.55 12.53
C THR A 50 14.60 -42.66 12.92
N ALA A 51 14.55 -41.39 12.58
CA ALA A 51 15.57 -40.42 12.92
C ALA A 51 15.85 -40.43 14.42
N GLN A 52 17.14 -40.50 14.79
CA GLN A 52 17.58 -40.59 16.20
C GLN A 52 17.43 -39.26 16.96
N PHE A 53 17.21 -38.18 16.24
CA PHE A 53 16.93 -36.85 16.81
C PHE A 53 16.09 -36.01 15.83
N THR A 54 15.45 -34.96 16.34
CA THR A 54 14.81 -33.91 15.52
C THR A 54 15.54 -32.59 15.75
N LEU A 55 15.51 -31.70 14.75
CA LEU A 55 16.05 -30.36 14.81
C LEU A 55 14.92 -29.36 14.57
N THR A 56 14.85 -28.33 15.42
CA THR A 56 13.94 -27.18 15.24
C THR A 56 14.69 -25.87 15.46
N LEU A 57 14.23 -24.81 14.83
CA LEU A 57 14.74 -23.44 15.01
C LEU A 57 13.70 -22.59 15.74
N SER A 58 14.14 -21.60 16.53
CA SER A 58 13.24 -20.67 17.22
C SER A 58 12.37 -19.85 16.25
N THR A 59 12.76 -19.70 14.99
CA THR A 59 11.97 -19.16 13.89
C THR A 59 12.39 -19.77 12.57
N GLU A 60 11.45 -19.92 11.66
CA GLU A 60 11.68 -20.37 10.29
C GLU A 60 11.79 -19.21 9.28
N ARG A 61 11.50 -17.99 9.71
CA ARG A 61 11.60 -16.79 8.89
C ARG A 61 12.50 -15.76 9.55
N VAL A 62 13.58 -15.41 8.86
CA VAL A 62 14.61 -14.49 9.32
C VAL A 62 14.62 -13.26 8.42
N LEU A 63 14.51 -12.11 9.03
CA LEU A 63 14.76 -10.82 8.39
C LEU A 63 16.02 -10.24 9.03
N ILE A 64 17.10 -10.13 8.26
CA ILE A 64 18.38 -9.62 8.73
C ILE A 64 18.74 -8.31 8.02
N GLU A 65 19.16 -7.31 8.78
CA GLU A 65 19.61 -6.03 8.23
C GLU A 65 21.09 -6.11 7.83
N GLN A 66 21.44 -5.45 6.74
CA GLN A 66 22.83 -5.28 6.30
C GLN A 66 23.72 -4.81 7.46
N GLY A 67 24.91 -5.40 7.59
CA GLY A 67 25.85 -5.07 8.64
C GLY A 67 25.50 -5.58 10.05
N HIS A 68 24.40 -6.32 10.19
CA HIS A 68 23.92 -6.80 11.49
C HIS A 68 23.95 -8.33 11.58
N SER A 69 23.82 -8.82 12.80
CA SER A 69 23.70 -10.25 13.10
C SER A 69 22.38 -10.53 13.82
N ILE A 70 21.83 -11.72 13.59
CA ILE A 70 20.67 -12.25 14.30
C ILE A 70 20.98 -13.64 14.82
N THR A 71 20.56 -13.95 16.04
CA THR A 71 20.79 -15.26 16.67
C THR A 71 19.47 -16.02 16.76
N LEU A 72 19.48 -17.27 16.27
CA LEU A 72 18.40 -18.24 16.38
C LEU A 72 18.82 -19.31 17.38
N ASN A 73 17.88 -19.85 18.15
CA ASN A 73 18.12 -21.03 18.95
C ASN A 73 17.80 -22.29 18.12
N ALA A 74 18.82 -23.12 17.91
CA ALA A 74 18.64 -24.48 17.40
C ALA A 74 18.36 -25.41 18.57
N THR A 75 17.28 -26.19 18.46
CA THR A 75 16.87 -27.15 19.52
C THR A 75 16.89 -28.55 18.94
N VAL A 76 17.55 -29.47 19.66
CA VAL A 76 17.60 -30.90 19.33
C VAL A 76 16.79 -31.67 20.36
N THR A 77 15.82 -32.44 19.87
CA THR A 77 15.11 -33.45 20.67
C THR A 77 15.64 -34.82 20.31
N ARG A 78 16.17 -35.55 21.29
CA ARG A 78 16.82 -36.84 21.14
C ARG A 78 15.85 -37.97 21.40
N SER A 79 15.87 -39.01 20.57
CA SER A 79 15.13 -40.26 20.80
C SER A 79 15.79 -41.04 21.93
N ALA A 80 15.02 -41.96 22.55
CA ALA A 80 15.54 -42.84 23.61
C ALA A 80 16.75 -43.65 23.11
N GLY A 81 17.86 -43.58 23.87
CA GLY A 81 19.13 -44.23 23.53
C GLY A 81 20.11 -43.44 22.69
N PHE A 82 19.71 -42.29 22.15
CA PHE A 82 20.65 -41.40 21.44
C PHE A 82 21.21 -40.33 22.39
N SER A 83 22.52 -40.34 22.57
CA SER A 83 23.24 -39.38 23.43
C SER A 83 24.34 -38.61 22.68
N GLY A 84 24.38 -38.69 21.34
CA GLY A 84 25.40 -38.05 20.52
C GLY A 84 25.31 -36.51 20.54
N ALA A 85 26.47 -35.86 20.38
CA ALA A 85 26.51 -34.45 20.04
C ALA A 85 25.97 -34.23 18.60
N VAL A 86 25.31 -33.10 18.36
CA VAL A 86 24.75 -32.76 17.05
C VAL A 86 25.39 -31.45 16.57
N GLU A 87 26.07 -31.51 15.44
CA GLU A 87 26.57 -30.32 14.75
C GLU A 87 25.43 -29.75 13.88
N VAL A 88 25.21 -28.44 13.96
CA VAL A 88 24.20 -27.70 13.18
C VAL A 88 24.90 -26.71 12.27
N ALA A 89 24.70 -26.86 10.96
CA ALA A 89 25.18 -25.94 9.93
C ALA A 89 23.99 -25.38 9.12
N VAL A 90 24.08 -24.13 8.65
CA VAL A 90 23.05 -23.51 7.84
C VAL A 90 23.59 -23.29 6.42
N ASN A 91 22.87 -23.79 5.41
CA ASN A 91 23.22 -23.76 4.00
C ASN A 91 22.15 -23.01 3.18
N GLY A 92 22.50 -22.59 1.95
CA GLY A 92 21.57 -21.92 1.04
C GLY A 92 21.21 -20.49 1.47
N LEU A 93 22.10 -19.83 2.21
CA LEU A 93 21.91 -18.45 2.63
C LEU A 93 22.02 -17.47 1.47
N PRO A 94 21.36 -16.30 1.54
CA PRO A 94 21.53 -15.22 0.57
C PRO A 94 23.01 -14.80 0.44
N ALA A 95 23.37 -14.22 -0.70
CA ALA A 95 24.71 -13.66 -0.90
C ALA A 95 25.05 -12.64 0.19
N GLY A 96 26.28 -12.69 0.72
CA GLY A 96 26.74 -11.84 1.81
C GLY A 96 26.18 -12.18 3.19
N VAL A 97 25.44 -13.29 3.35
CA VAL A 97 25.01 -13.81 4.65
C VAL A 97 25.79 -15.07 4.99
N THR A 98 26.36 -15.11 6.19
CA THR A 98 27.13 -16.25 6.69
C THR A 98 26.57 -16.76 8.01
N ALA A 99 26.82 -18.03 8.32
CA ALA A 99 26.57 -18.64 9.61
C ALA A 99 27.69 -19.64 9.91
N SER A 100 28.27 -19.56 11.11
CA SER A 100 29.23 -20.55 11.56
C SER A 100 28.52 -21.79 12.11
N PRO A 101 28.98 -23.01 11.81
CA PRO A 101 28.45 -24.23 12.43
C PRO A 101 28.56 -24.18 13.95
N VAL A 102 27.58 -24.75 14.63
CA VAL A 102 27.56 -24.86 16.11
C VAL A 102 27.36 -26.30 16.54
N THR A 103 27.92 -26.69 17.67
CA THR A 103 27.73 -28.04 18.23
C THR A 103 26.83 -28.01 19.45
N ILE A 104 25.73 -28.75 19.41
CA ILE A 104 24.88 -29.02 20.57
C ILE A 104 25.44 -30.27 21.27
N ALA A 105 26.12 -30.07 22.40
CA ALA A 105 26.75 -31.14 23.16
C ALA A 105 25.71 -32.21 23.60
N SER A 106 26.19 -33.40 23.95
CA SER A 106 25.36 -34.54 24.36
C SER A 106 24.40 -34.22 25.52
N ALA A 107 24.87 -33.41 26.48
CA ALA A 107 24.10 -33.00 27.66
C ALA A 107 23.23 -31.75 27.43
N ALA A 108 23.40 -31.07 26.28
CA ALA A 108 22.63 -29.86 25.93
C ALA A 108 21.48 -30.19 24.97
N THR A 109 20.42 -29.39 25.01
CA THR A 109 19.30 -29.48 24.08
C THR A 109 19.28 -28.34 23.07
N THR A 110 19.99 -27.24 23.32
CA THR A 110 19.98 -26.04 22.48
C THR A 110 21.37 -25.48 22.28
N ALA A 111 21.57 -24.79 21.15
CA ALA A 111 22.70 -23.90 20.92
C ALA A 111 22.30 -22.67 20.08
N PRO A 112 22.94 -21.52 20.27
CA PRO A 112 22.70 -20.33 19.46
C PRO A 112 23.38 -20.48 18.08
N VAL A 113 22.62 -20.28 17.01
CA VAL A 113 23.10 -20.16 15.63
C VAL A 113 23.01 -18.70 15.22
N THR A 114 24.14 -18.06 14.96
CA THR A 114 24.21 -16.66 14.56
C THR A 114 24.37 -16.56 13.05
N LEU A 115 23.43 -15.84 12.40
CA LEU A 115 23.55 -15.42 11.02
C LEU A 115 24.07 -13.98 11.00
N THR A 116 25.03 -13.69 10.13
CA THR A 116 25.62 -12.36 9.97
C THR A 116 25.50 -11.92 8.52
N ALA A 117 24.88 -10.77 8.28
CA ALA A 117 24.87 -10.11 6.98
C ALA A 117 26.00 -9.10 6.90
N GLU A 118 26.78 -9.14 5.83
CA GLU A 118 27.81 -8.14 5.54
C GLU A 118 27.17 -6.76 5.28
N THR A 119 27.91 -5.69 5.50
CA THR A 119 27.44 -4.31 5.23
C THR A 119 27.10 -4.07 3.76
N ALA A 120 27.71 -4.82 2.85
CA ALA A 120 27.47 -4.78 1.40
C ALA A 120 26.61 -5.96 0.91
N ALA A 121 26.02 -6.75 1.81
CA ALA A 121 25.14 -7.85 1.40
C ALA A 121 23.99 -7.30 0.53
N PRO A 122 23.72 -7.84 -0.68
CA PRO A 122 22.63 -7.34 -1.51
C PRO A 122 21.29 -7.58 -0.82
N HIS A 123 20.34 -6.63 -0.97
CA HIS A 123 18.96 -6.87 -0.55
C HIS A 123 18.43 -8.10 -1.29
N SER A 124 17.71 -8.96 -0.60
CA SER A 124 17.23 -10.20 -1.19
C SER A 124 15.72 -10.34 -1.08
N LEU A 125 15.15 -11.05 -2.04
CA LEU A 125 13.86 -11.71 -1.86
C LEU A 125 14.01 -12.82 -0.80
N PRO A 126 12.92 -13.33 -0.22
CA PRO A 126 12.96 -14.48 0.66
C PRO A 126 13.69 -15.66 0.01
N THR A 127 14.86 -16.00 0.53
CA THR A 127 15.73 -17.07 0.03
C THR A 127 15.58 -18.30 0.91
N ALA A 128 15.28 -19.43 0.32
CA ALA A 128 15.17 -20.69 1.04
C ALA A 128 16.57 -21.19 1.47
N GLY A 129 16.74 -21.37 2.77
CA GLY A 129 17.90 -21.99 3.40
C GLY A 129 17.53 -23.28 4.11
N THR A 130 18.54 -24.00 4.57
CA THR A 130 18.37 -25.26 5.30
C THR A 130 19.34 -25.35 6.46
N ALA A 131 18.83 -25.51 7.67
CA ALA A 131 19.63 -25.92 8.81
C ALA A 131 19.75 -27.44 8.80
N VAL A 132 20.95 -27.95 8.85
CA VAL A 132 21.28 -29.38 8.83
C VAL A 132 21.90 -29.75 10.16
N GLY A 133 21.21 -30.58 10.94
CA GLY A 133 21.78 -31.24 12.11
C GLY A 133 22.44 -32.54 11.71
N SER A 134 23.69 -32.76 12.16
CA SER A 134 24.43 -33.99 11.85
C SER A 134 25.08 -34.61 13.08
N SER A 135 25.03 -35.96 13.17
CA SER A 135 25.72 -36.73 14.18
C SER A 135 26.11 -38.09 13.58
N GLY A 136 27.43 -38.31 13.38
CA GLY A 136 27.89 -39.45 12.59
C GLY A 136 27.32 -39.44 11.17
N THR A 137 26.62 -40.53 10.80
CA THR A 137 25.93 -40.65 9.50
C THR A 137 24.51 -40.08 9.50
N GLU A 138 23.97 -39.82 10.67
CA GLU A 138 22.59 -39.28 10.83
C GLU A 138 22.55 -37.81 10.41
N ARG A 139 21.51 -37.45 9.63
CA ARG A 139 21.27 -36.07 9.20
C ARG A 139 19.78 -35.76 9.26
N VAL A 140 19.47 -34.61 9.86
CA VAL A 140 18.11 -34.05 9.94
C VAL A 140 18.13 -32.64 9.38
N GLN A 141 17.11 -32.25 8.65
CA GLN A 141 17.02 -30.95 8.00
C GLN A 141 15.81 -30.18 8.52
N GLN A 142 16.00 -28.88 8.73
CA GLN A 142 14.96 -27.91 9.04
C GLN A 142 15.04 -26.76 8.04
N SER A 143 13.95 -26.49 7.33
CA SER A 143 13.88 -25.35 6.41
C SER A 143 13.82 -24.03 7.16
N LEU A 144 14.45 -23.00 6.58
CA LEU A 144 14.26 -21.61 6.99
C LEU A 144 14.25 -20.72 5.76
N THR A 145 13.70 -19.52 5.90
CA THR A 145 13.70 -18.49 4.86
C THR A 145 14.44 -17.28 5.40
N VAL A 146 15.44 -16.80 4.67
CA VAL A 146 16.24 -15.62 5.05
C VAL A 146 16.04 -14.51 4.04
N THR A 147 15.82 -13.31 4.51
CA THR A 147 15.70 -12.09 3.70
C THR A 147 16.67 -11.05 4.22
N VAL A 148 17.49 -10.49 3.34
CA VAL A 148 18.36 -9.36 3.64
C VAL A 148 17.61 -8.06 3.37
N ARG A 149 17.55 -7.18 4.35
CA ARG A 149 16.99 -5.84 4.24
C ARG A 149 18.05 -4.76 4.35
N GLY A 150 17.78 -3.59 3.77
CA GLY A 150 18.52 -2.36 4.07
C GLY A 150 18.09 -1.75 5.40
N PRO A 151 18.83 -0.73 5.85
CA PRO A 151 18.42 0.08 7.00
C PRO A 151 17.08 0.78 6.74
N ALA A 152 16.41 1.13 7.83
CA ALA A 152 15.11 1.81 7.75
C ALA A 152 15.24 3.14 6.98
N GLY A 153 14.39 3.32 5.97
CA GLY A 153 14.43 4.46 5.04
C GLY A 153 15.30 4.28 3.80
N ALA A 154 16.12 3.23 3.72
CA ALA A 154 16.87 2.95 2.50
C ALA A 154 15.95 2.47 1.37
N LEU A 155 16.31 2.77 0.11
CA LEU A 155 15.66 2.18 -1.06
C LEU A 155 15.75 0.65 -1.02
N ASP A 156 14.65 -0.01 -1.30
CA ASP A 156 14.62 -1.46 -1.48
C ASP A 156 15.08 -1.82 -2.90
N THR A 157 16.36 -2.08 -3.06
CA THR A 157 17.00 -2.34 -4.37
C THR A 157 16.50 -3.62 -5.05
N SER A 158 15.69 -4.45 -4.37
CA SER A 158 15.00 -5.58 -4.99
C SER A 158 13.73 -5.18 -5.76
N PHE A 159 13.37 -3.90 -5.74
CA PHE A 159 12.24 -3.35 -6.48
C PHE A 159 12.72 -2.70 -7.77
N ALA A 160 12.14 -3.08 -8.90
CA ALA A 160 12.45 -2.56 -10.23
C ALA A 160 13.96 -2.40 -10.49
N SER A 161 14.42 -1.20 -10.81
CA SER A 161 15.84 -0.89 -11.00
C SER A 161 16.36 -0.10 -9.80
N GLY A 162 17.02 -0.81 -8.85
CA GLY A 162 17.64 -0.17 -7.69
C GLY A 162 16.66 0.50 -6.72
N GLY A 163 15.41 0.06 -6.65
CA GLY A 163 14.36 0.62 -5.79
C GLY A 163 13.42 1.60 -6.49
N ILE A 164 13.60 1.83 -7.80
CA ILE A 164 12.90 2.86 -8.57
C ILE A 164 12.32 2.26 -9.86
N ALA A 165 11.01 2.38 -10.04
CA ALA A 165 10.33 2.14 -11.31
C ALA A 165 10.06 3.50 -11.97
N ASN A 166 10.61 3.72 -13.15
CA ASN A 166 10.42 4.91 -13.97
C ASN A 166 9.75 4.50 -15.29
N THR A 167 8.61 5.10 -15.62
CA THR A 167 7.74 4.64 -16.71
C THR A 167 7.20 5.80 -17.52
N ALA A 168 7.64 5.94 -18.75
CA ALA A 168 6.98 6.78 -19.74
C ALA A 168 5.66 6.12 -20.17
N VAL A 169 4.56 6.88 -20.16
CA VAL A 169 3.24 6.42 -20.57
C VAL A 169 2.91 6.86 -21.99
N GLY A 170 2.97 8.15 -22.26
CA GLY A 170 2.69 8.76 -23.56
C GLY A 170 3.94 9.19 -24.31
N ILE A 171 3.75 10.15 -25.22
CA ILE A 171 4.80 10.72 -26.08
C ILE A 171 5.40 12.00 -25.51
N GLY A 172 4.83 12.55 -24.46
CA GLY A 172 5.22 13.81 -23.82
C GLY A 172 5.26 13.68 -22.31
N GLU A 173 4.87 14.74 -21.62
CA GLU A 173 4.88 14.78 -20.16
C GLU A 173 3.78 13.89 -19.55
N ASP A 174 4.17 13.11 -18.57
CA ASP A 174 3.31 12.21 -17.81
C ASP A 174 3.37 12.61 -16.34
N TYR A 175 2.23 12.85 -15.71
CA TYR A 175 2.13 13.26 -14.30
C TYR A 175 1.39 12.22 -13.47
N ALA A 176 2.09 11.59 -12.53
CA ALA A 176 1.50 10.66 -11.57
C ALA A 176 1.01 11.41 -10.32
N GLU A 177 -0.26 11.23 -9.97
CA GLU A 177 -0.92 11.99 -8.89
C GLU A 177 -1.34 11.12 -7.71
N ALA A 178 -1.76 9.89 -7.95
CA ALA A 178 -2.24 9.02 -6.89
C ALA A 178 -1.84 7.55 -7.11
N MET A 179 -1.81 6.81 -6.01
CA MET A 179 -1.43 5.40 -5.98
C MET A 179 -2.32 4.59 -5.03
N ALA A 180 -2.66 3.37 -5.43
CA ALA A 180 -3.28 2.39 -4.57
C ALA A 180 -2.56 1.03 -4.68
N VAL A 181 -2.48 0.30 -3.58
CA VAL A 181 -1.89 -1.05 -3.52
C VAL A 181 -3.00 -2.08 -3.41
N GLN A 182 -3.07 -3.00 -4.37
CA GLN A 182 -4.04 -4.09 -4.40
C GLN A 182 -3.71 -5.15 -3.32
N THR A 183 -4.68 -5.96 -2.96
CA THR A 183 -4.52 -7.01 -1.92
C THR A 183 -3.46 -8.04 -2.27
N ASP A 184 -3.21 -8.27 -3.57
CA ASP A 184 -2.15 -9.15 -4.06
C ASP A 184 -0.77 -8.46 -4.13
N GLY A 185 -0.68 -7.19 -3.71
CA GLY A 185 0.52 -6.38 -3.68
C GLY A 185 0.87 -5.70 -4.99
N ARG A 186 0.06 -5.82 -6.05
CA ARG A 186 0.21 -5.00 -7.27
C ARG A 186 -0.05 -3.53 -6.96
N ILE A 187 0.56 -2.66 -7.76
CA ILE A 187 0.54 -1.22 -7.54
C ILE A 187 -0.16 -0.56 -8.72
N VAL A 188 -1.22 0.18 -8.46
CA VAL A 188 -1.93 1.00 -9.45
C VAL A 188 -1.57 2.46 -9.23
N VAL A 189 -1.06 3.12 -10.26
CA VAL A 189 -0.72 4.55 -10.25
C VAL A 189 -1.56 5.25 -11.31
N VAL A 190 -2.14 6.38 -10.96
CA VAL A 190 -2.99 7.17 -11.85
C VAL A 190 -2.52 8.60 -11.97
N GLY A 191 -2.87 9.23 -13.07
CA GLY A 191 -2.54 10.60 -13.35
C GLY A 191 -2.93 11.00 -14.76
N SER A 192 -2.08 11.76 -15.43
CA SER A 192 -2.32 12.21 -16.80
C SER A 192 -1.11 11.94 -17.70
N SER A 193 -1.38 11.80 -18.98
CA SER A 193 -0.35 11.58 -20.01
C SER A 193 -0.64 12.42 -21.24
N ALA A 194 0.39 13.09 -21.75
CA ALA A 194 0.30 13.84 -22.99
C ALA A 194 0.31 12.91 -24.20
N THR A 195 -0.65 13.15 -25.11
CA THR A 195 -0.79 12.45 -26.39
C THR A 195 -0.79 13.46 -27.54
N THR A 196 -0.89 12.99 -28.78
CA THR A 196 -1.06 13.88 -29.96
C THR A 196 -2.40 14.62 -29.99
N GLN A 197 -3.35 14.23 -29.15
CA GLN A 197 -4.73 14.78 -29.10
C GLN A 197 -5.00 15.58 -27.82
N GLY A 198 -3.98 15.81 -26.99
CA GLY A 198 -4.13 16.49 -25.71
C GLY A 198 -3.66 15.64 -24.53
N THR A 199 -4.02 16.07 -23.32
CA THR A 199 -3.72 15.37 -22.08
C THR A 199 -4.91 14.49 -21.69
N HIS A 200 -4.65 13.22 -21.37
CA HIS A 200 -5.68 12.25 -21.04
C HIS A 200 -5.36 11.48 -19.76
N ILE A 201 -6.40 10.91 -19.14
CA ILE A 201 -6.25 10.09 -17.93
C ILE A 201 -5.38 8.89 -18.23
N ALA A 202 -4.35 8.69 -17.42
CA ALA A 202 -3.41 7.58 -17.49
C ALA A 202 -3.52 6.69 -16.24
N VAL A 203 -3.49 5.37 -16.45
CA VAL A 203 -3.45 4.35 -15.40
C VAL A 203 -2.32 3.38 -15.72
N VAL A 204 -1.42 3.19 -14.78
CA VAL A 204 -0.31 2.23 -14.89
C VAL A 204 -0.41 1.21 -13.77
N ARG A 205 -0.23 -0.06 -14.10
CA ARG A 205 -0.15 -1.11 -13.09
C ARG A 205 1.20 -1.79 -13.10
N TYR A 206 1.75 -1.92 -11.90
CA TYR A 206 2.99 -2.65 -11.67
C TYR A 206 2.73 -3.93 -10.90
N GLN A 207 3.54 -4.94 -11.14
CA GLN A 207 3.68 -6.10 -10.29
C GLN A 207 4.23 -5.68 -8.90
N ARG A 208 4.15 -6.58 -7.94
CA ARG A 208 4.67 -6.37 -6.58
C ARG A 208 6.15 -5.94 -6.54
N ASP A 209 6.95 -6.40 -7.48
CA ASP A 209 8.38 -6.13 -7.58
C ASP A 209 8.74 -4.88 -8.40
N GLY A 210 7.74 -4.15 -8.88
CA GLY A 210 7.92 -2.91 -9.65
C GLY A 210 8.04 -3.11 -11.17
N ALA A 211 8.00 -4.33 -11.68
CA ALA A 211 7.88 -4.58 -13.11
C ALA A 211 6.49 -4.17 -13.62
N LEU A 212 6.37 -3.71 -14.86
CA LEU A 212 5.06 -3.47 -15.48
C LEU A 212 4.23 -4.75 -15.53
N ASP A 213 2.95 -4.66 -15.14
CA ASP A 213 2.02 -5.78 -15.25
C ASP A 213 1.44 -5.86 -16.66
N THR A 214 2.08 -6.63 -17.53
CA THR A 214 1.70 -6.76 -18.95
C THR A 214 0.32 -7.36 -19.19
N SER A 215 -0.33 -7.91 -18.15
CA SER A 215 -1.71 -8.39 -18.21
C SER A 215 -2.76 -7.28 -18.07
N PHE A 216 -2.32 -6.03 -17.79
CA PHE A 216 -3.17 -4.87 -17.61
C PHE A 216 -3.10 -3.94 -18.82
N GLY A 217 -4.24 -3.68 -19.46
CA GLY A 217 -4.32 -2.79 -20.61
C GLY A 217 -3.35 -3.16 -21.73
N SER A 218 -2.60 -2.20 -22.19
CA SER A 218 -1.55 -2.39 -23.20
C SER A 218 -0.17 -2.37 -22.52
N GLY A 219 0.38 -3.54 -22.19
CA GLY A 219 1.70 -3.66 -21.59
C GLY A 219 1.84 -3.00 -20.22
N GLY A 220 0.79 -3.03 -19.40
CA GLY A 220 0.75 -2.43 -18.06
C GLY A 220 0.19 -1.02 -18.00
N LYS A 221 -0.30 -0.46 -19.12
CA LYS A 221 -0.71 0.93 -19.25
C LYS A 221 -2.08 1.04 -19.91
N VAL A 222 -2.85 2.04 -19.48
CA VAL A 222 -4.13 2.44 -20.09
C VAL A 222 -4.14 3.96 -20.18
N VAL A 223 -4.50 4.51 -21.35
CA VAL A 223 -4.77 5.93 -21.54
C VAL A 223 -6.22 6.06 -21.99
N THR A 224 -6.99 6.94 -21.34
CA THR A 224 -8.43 7.07 -21.55
C THR A 224 -8.81 8.52 -21.78
N THR A 225 -9.42 8.79 -22.92
CA THR A 225 -10.06 10.08 -23.23
C THR A 225 -11.46 10.10 -22.62
N VAL A 226 -11.84 11.18 -21.95
CA VAL A 226 -13.18 11.40 -21.39
C VAL A 226 -13.90 12.53 -22.14
N GLY A 227 -13.30 13.72 -22.17
CA GLY A 227 -13.78 14.90 -22.88
C GLY A 227 -13.05 15.14 -24.18
N ALA A 228 -13.02 16.40 -24.61
CA ALA A 228 -12.37 16.81 -25.86
C ALA A 228 -10.84 16.76 -25.76
N ASP A 229 -10.31 17.22 -24.62
CA ASP A 229 -8.87 17.29 -24.27
C ASP A 229 -8.77 17.57 -22.76
N ASN A 230 -7.55 17.64 -22.24
CA ASN A 230 -7.24 18.06 -20.86
C ASN A 230 -8.04 17.29 -19.80
N ASP A 231 -8.03 15.96 -19.91
CA ASP A 231 -8.54 15.06 -18.89
C ASP A 231 -7.42 14.72 -17.90
N GLN A 232 -7.67 14.86 -16.60
CA GLN A 232 -6.67 14.62 -15.55
C GLN A 232 -7.23 13.73 -14.46
N ALA A 233 -6.46 12.73 -13.99
CA ALA A 233 -6.79 11.96 -12.81
C ALA A 233 -5.99 12.46 -11.61
N TYR A 234 -6.66 12.58 -10.47
CA TYR A 234 -6.05 13.04 -9.21
C TYR A 234 -6.19 12.02 -8.09
N ALA A 235 -7.10 11.06 -8.21
CA ALA A 235 -7.34 10.10 -7.14
C ALA A 235 -7.68 8.71 -7.68
N VAL A 236 -7.34 7.69 -6.90
CA VAL A 236 -7.63 6.28 -7.17
C VAL A 236 -8.17 5.59 -5.92
N ALA A 237 -9.21 4.78 -6.08
CA ALA A 237 -9.70 3.86 -5.05
C ALA A 237 -9.92 2.47 -5.62
N LEU A 238 -9.72 1.45 -4.77
CA LEU A 238 -9.97 0.05 -5.13
C LEU A 238 -11.29 -0.40 -4.54
N GLN A 239 -12.08 -1.13 -5.32
CA GLN A 239 -13.29 -1.78 -4.85
C GLN A 239 -12.98 -3.21 -4.34
N PRO A 240 -13.80 -3.79 -3.46
CA PRO A 240 -13.57 -5.14 -2.93
C PRO A 240 -13.54 -6.24 -3.99
N ASP A 241 -14.18 -6.02 -5.15
CA ASP A 241 -14.17 -6.93 -6.32
C ASP A 241 -12.93 -6.76 -7.21
N GLY A 242 -11.99 -5.90 -6.82
CA GLY A 242 -10.74 -5.61 -7.53
C GLY A 242 -10.85 -4.58 -8.65
N LYS A 243 -12.05 -4.00 -8.89
CA LYS A 243 -12.20 -2.90 -9.84
C LYS A 243 -11.53 -1.64 -9.33
N ILE A 244 -11.13 -0.78 -10.27
CA ILE A 244 -10.35 0.42 -10.01
C ILE A 244 -11.22 1.63 -10.34
N LEU A 245 -11.44 2.50 -9.37
CA LEU A 245 -12.08 3.80 -9.53
C LEU A 245 -11.02 4.88 -9.66
N VAL A 246 -11.17 5.74 -10.66
CA VAL A 246 -10.27 6.87 -10.91
C VAL A 246 -11.11 8.13 -10.97
N ALA A 247 -10.79 9.11 -10.12
CA ALA A 247 -11.45 10.41 -10.09
C ALA A 247 -10.51 11.53 -10.54
N GLY A 248 -11.10 12.55 -11.13
CA GLY A 248 -10.36 13.69 -11.63
C GLY A 248 -11.24 14.75 -12.29
N SER A 249 -10.75 15.38 -13.34
CA SER A 249 -11.50 16.35 -14.11
C SER A 249 -11.40 16.06 -15.61
N SER A 250 -12.40 16.50 -16.34
CA SER A 250 -12.45 16.37 -17.80
C SER A 250 -13.03 17.63 -18.43
N ASN A 251 -12.44 18.07 -19.53
CA ASN A 251 -12.90 19.23 -20.28
C ASN A 251 -14.17 18.87 -21.08
N GLN A 252 -15.30 19.47 -20.69
CA GLN A 252 -16.60 19.31 -21.35
C GLN A 252 -16.92 20.45 -22.33
N GLY A 253 -15.90 21.11 -22.86
CA GLY A 253 -16.03 22.19 -23.84
C GLY A 253 -16.53 23.50 -23.22
N ALA A 254 -17.68 24.00 -23.66
CA ALA A 254 -18.22 25.28 -23.19
C ALA A 254 -18.55 25.33 -21.69
N ASN A 255 -18.68 24.18 -21.03
CA ASN A 255 -18.98 24.06 -19.60
C ASN A 255 -17.72 24.03 -18.71
N GLY A 256 -16.52 24.13 -19.28
CA GLY A 256 -15.28 24.07 -18.52
C GLY A 256 -14.86 22.66 -18.12
N LEU A 257 -14.19 22.55 -16.99
CA LEU A 257 -13.80 21.26 -16.42
C LEU A 257 -14.89 20.76 -15.47
N ASP A 258 -15.32 19.52 -15.65
CA ASP A 258 -16.27 18.85 -14.77
C ASP A 258 -15.59 17.70 -14.01
N PHE A 259 -16.17 17.31 -12.86
CA PHE A 259 -15.78 16.06 -12.19
C PHE A 259 -15.87 14.90 -13.18
N ALA A 260 -14.82 14.10 -13.23
CA ALA A 260 -14.78 12.84 -13.97
C ALA A 260 -14.57 11.67 -12.99
N LEU A 261 -15.35 10.61 -13.15
CA LEU A 261 -15.20 9.36 -12.42
C LEU A 261 -15.24 8.19 -13.40
N LEU A 262 -14.16 7.40 -13.42
CA LEU A 262 -14.03 6.24 -14.29
C LEU A 262 -13.95 4.97 -13.46
N ARG A 263 -14.47 3.88 -14.00
CA ARG A 263 -14.27 2.55 -13.42
C ARG A 263 -13.64 1.60 -14.43
N TYR A 264 -12.56 0.96 -14.01
CA TYR A 264 -11.86 -0.07 -14.78
C TYR A 264 -12.04 -1.44 -14.15
N ASN A 265 -12.12 -2.45 -14.99
CA ASN A 265 -12.03 -3.85 -14.61
C ASN A 265 -10.60 -4.20 -14.17
N THR A 266 -10.43 -5.39 -13.62
CA THR A 266 -9.14 -5.89 -13.14
C THR A 266 -8.09 -6.07 -14.25
N ASP A 267 -8.50 -6.12 -15.51
CA ASP A 267 -7.63 -6.20 -16.69
C ASP A 267 -7.28 -4.83 -17.31
N GLY A 268 -7.83 -3.72 -16.77
CA GLY A 268 -7.62 -2.36 -17.26
C GLY A 268 -8.62 -1.90 -18.35
N SER A 269 -9.55 -2.74 -18.77
CA SER A 269 -10.67 -2.32 -19.64
C SER A 269 -11.66 -1.47 -18.85
N LEU A 270 -12.34 -0.51 -19.52
CA LEU A 270 -13.45 0.21 -18.90
C LEU A 270 -14.60 -0.75 -18.56
N ASP A 271 -15.21 -0.56 -17.38
CA ASP A 271 -16.37 -1.33 -16.97
C ASP A 271 -17.65 -0.77 -17.60
N ALA A 272 -18.11 -1.39 -18.68
CA ALA A 272 -19.30 -0.96 -19.43
C ALA A 272 -20.59 -0.92 -18.58
N GLY A 273 -20.65 -1.61 -17.44
CA GLY A 273 -21.77 -1.57 -16.49
C GLY A 273 -21.78 -0.36 -15.55
N PHE A 274 -20.82 0.58 -15.69
CA PHE A 274 -20.70 1.76 -14.85
C PHE A 274 -20.94 3.03 -15.67
N GLY A 275 -21.93 3.83 -15.25
CA GLY A 275 -22.24 5.10 -15.91
C GLY A 275 -22.50 4.92 -17.41
N ASN A 276 -21.82 5.72 -18.21
CA ASN A 276 -21.83 5.61 -19.67
C ASN A 276 -20.53 4.93 -20.15
N GLY A 277 -20.57 3.61 -20.32
CA GLY A 277 -19.43 2.85 -20.81
C GLY A 277 -18.16 2.95 -19.93
N GLY A 278 -18.33 2.95 -18.62
CA GLY A 278 -17.24 3.04 -17.64
C GLY A 278 -16.91 4.44 -17.18
N LYS A 279 -17.65 5.46 -17.60
CA LYS A 279 -17.37 6.87 -17.35
C LYS A 279 -18.60 7.61 -16.80
N VAL A 280 -18.37 8.54 -15.90
CA VAL A 280 -19.35 9.50 -15.39
C VAL A 280 -18.71 10.87 -15.34
N THR A 281 -19.45 11.91 -15.76
CA THR A 281 -19.09 13.32 -15.56
C THR A 281 -20.19 14.01 -14.75
N ALA A 282 -19.83 15.00 -13.94
CA ALA A 282 -20.79 15.75 -13.13
C ALA A 282 -20.34 17.19 -12.93
N ALA A 283 -21.11 18.14 -13.48
CA ALA A 283 -20.98 19.57 -13.23
C ALA A 283 -21.67 19.98 -11.93
N PHE A 284 -21.09 20.89 -11.17
CA PHE A 284 -21.74 21.57 -10.03
C PHE A 284 -22.26 22.96 -10.41
N GLY A 285 -21.74 23.53 -11.46
CA GLY A 285 -22.10 24.83 -12.02
C GLY A 285 -21.75 24.93 -13.49
N ALA A 286 -21.58 26.16 -13.99
CA ALA A 286 -21.18 26.42 -15.38
C ALA A 286 -19.67 26.67 -15.52
N ASP A 287 -18.93 26.65 -14.41
CA ASP A 287 -17.50 26.91 -14.35
C ASP A 287 -16.71 25.63 -14.02
N THR A 288 -15.48 25.80 -13.62
CA THR A 288 -14.52 24.70 -13.39
C THR A 288 -14.81 23.94 -12.09
N ASP A 289 -14.96 22.63 -12.22
CA ASP A 289 -15.07 21.66 -11.13
C ASP A 289 -13.95 20.62 -11.25
N ARG A 290 -13.23 20.33 -10.15
CA ARG A 290 -12.16 19.31 -10.13
C ARG A 290 -12.31 18.38 -8.95
N ALA A 291 -12.25 17.07 -9.20
CA ALA A 291 -12.28 16.04 -8.17
C ALA A 291 -10.87 15.61 -7.79
N TYR A 292 -10.47 15.83 -6.54
CA TYR A 292 -9.15 15.47 -6.02
C TYR A 292 -9.15 14.24 -5.12
N ALA A 293 -10.29 13.74 -4.73
CA ALA A 293 -10.41 12.60 -3.84
C ALA A 293 -11.55 11.66 -4.23
N VAL A 294 -11.36 10.36 -4.00
CA VAL A 294 -12.40 9.34 -4.16
C VAL A 294 -12.27 8.30 -3.06
N ILE A 295 -13.41 7.88 -2.49
CA ILE A 295 -13.46 6.83 -1.49
C ILE A 295 -14.69 5.94 -1.68
N VAL A 296 -14.58 4.66 -1.33
CA VAL A 296 -15.67 3.69 -1.38
C VAL A 296 -16.19 3.47 0.03
N GLN A 297 -17.49 3.68 0.23
CA GLN A 297 -18.18 3.44 1.50
C GLN A 297 -18.40 1.94 1.73
N SER A 298 -18.66 1.55 2.98
CA SER A 298 -18.88 0.16 3.37
C SER A 298 -20.10 -0.49 2.69
N ASP A 299 -21.09 0.32 2.26
CA ASP A 299 -22.27 -0.10 1.51
C ASP A 299 -22.05 -0.13 -0.03
N GLY A 300 -20.82 0.14 -0.48
CA GLY A 300 -20.44 0.14 -1.90
C GLY A 300 -20.73 1.43 -2.64
N LYS A 301 -21.28 2.46 -1.98
CA LYS A 301 -21.42 3.79 -2.58
C LYS A 301 -20.05 4.45 -2.73
N ILE A 302 -19.97 5.37 -3.68
CA ILE A 302 -18.72 6.04 -4.05
C ILE A 302 -18.87 7.52 -3.76
N VAL A 303 -17.98 8.09 -2.96
CA VAL A 303 -17.91 9.53 -2.70
C VAL A 303 -16.71 10.10 -3.43
N VAL A 304 -16.96 11.14 -4.21
CA VAL A 304 -15.94 11.91 -4.93
C VAL A 304 -15.98 13.33 -4.40
N ALA A 305 -14.83 13.93 -4.13
CA ALA A 305 -14.78 15.28 -3.60
C ALA A 305 -13.64 16.11 -4.21
N GLY A 306 -13.80 17.41 -4.14
CA GLY A 306 -12.83 18.36 -4.67
C GLY A 306 -13.29 19.80 -4.53
N GLU A 307 -13.23 20.54 -5.61
CA GLU A 307 -13.58 21.96 -5.66
C GLU A 307 -14.59 22.26 -6.77
N SER A 308 -15.37 23.28 -6.55
CA SER A 308 -16.25 23.84 -7.57
C SER A 308 -16.23 25.36 -7.53
N GLN A 309 -16.01 25.98 -8.68
CA GLN A 309 -16.08 27.43 -8.84
C GLN A 309 -17.55 27.86 -8.83
N GLN A 310 -17.90 28.74 -7.88
CA GLN A 310 -19.25 29.24 -7.70
C GLN A 310 -19.31 30.76 -7.84
N THR A 311 -20.35 31.25 -8.52
CA THR A 311 -20.60 32.69 -8.64
C THR A 311 -20.96 33.27 -7.26
N GLY A 312 -20.15 34.19 -6.74
CA GLY A 312 -20.41 34.93 -5.50
C GLY A 312 -19.76 34.36 -4.23
N THR A 313 -19.36 33.09 -4.19
CA THR A 313 -18.66 32.49 -3.05
C THR A 313 -17.21 32.13 -3.35
N GLY A 314 -16.81 32.09 -4.62
CA GLY A 314 -15.49 31.67 -5.06
C GLY A 314 -15.40 30.16 -5.29
N VAL A 315 -14.33 29.53 -4.84
CA VAL A 315 -14.16 28.07 -4.94
C VAL A 315 -14.63 27.43 -3.64
N ASP A 316 -15.62 26.54 -3.73
CA ASP A 316 -16.23 25.85 -2.59
C ASP A 316 -15.88 24.36 -2.55
N PHE A 317 -15.92 23.73 -1.36
CA PHE A 317 -15.90 22.28 -1.21
C PHE A 317 -17.07 21.67 -1.97
N ALA A 318 -16.77 20.74 -2.88
CA ALA A 318 -17.75 20.01 -3.68
C ALA A 318 -17.64 18.52 -3.41
N LEU A 319 -18.76 17.86 -3.09
CA LEU A 319 -18.84 16.42 -2.93
C LEU A 319 -19.99 15.87 -3.81
N ALA A 320 -19.75 14.76 -4.48
CA ALA A 320 -20.76 13.98 -5.19
C ALA A 320 -20.76 12.54 -4.68
N ARG A 321 -21.94 11.97 -4.45
CA ARG A 321 -22.05 10.55 -4.11
C ARG A 321 -22.76 9.78 -5.21
N TYR A 322 -22.20 8.62 -5.54
CA TYR A 322 -22.71 7.73 -6.56
C TYR A 322 -23.07 6.37 -5.98
N LEU A 323 -24.09 5.75 -6.54
CA LEU A 323 -24.40 4.34 -6.34
C LEU A 323 -23.35 3.47 -7.04
N ALA A 324 -23.32 2.19 -6.71
CA ALA A 324 -22.36 1.24 -7.27
C ALA A 324 -22.36 1.12 -8.81
N ASN A 325 -23.42 1.55 -9.47
CA ASN A 325 -23.52 1.57 -10.94
C ASN A 325 -23.10 2.90 -11.58
N GLY A 326 -22.66 3.89 -10.78
CA GLY A 326 -22.22 5.21 -11.25
C GLY A 326 -23.33 6.26 -11.41
N THR A 327 -24.57 5.98 -11.03
CA THR A 327 -25.63 7.00 -10.97
C THR A 327 -25.50 7.83 -9.69
N LEU A 328 -25.83 9.12 -9.75
CA LEU A 328 -25.88 9.96 -8.55
C LEU A 328 -26.87 9.41 -7.53
N ASP A 329 -26.45 9.35 -6.26
CA ASP A 329 -27.30 8.94 -5.14
C ASP A 329 -28.16 10.13 -4.66
N ALA A 330 -29.39 10.22 -5.14
CA ALA A 330 -30.31 11.33 -4.83
C ALA A 330 -30.60 11.51 -3.32
N SER A 331 -30.26 10.52 -2.47
CA SER A 331 -30.41 10.61 -1.01
C SER A 331 -29.28 11.40 -0.33
N PHE A 332 -28.26 11.86 -1.07
CA PHE A 332 -27.11 12.60 -0.57
C PHE A 332 -27.20 14.07 -0.96
N GLY A 333 -27.26 14.95 0.01
CA GLY A 333 -27.33 16.39 -0.20
C GLY A 333 -28.49 16.81 -1.08
N SER A 334 -28.21 17.54 -2.14
CA SER A 334 -29.19 17.93 -3.15
C SER A 334 -28.96 17.14 -4.44
N GLY A 335 -29.77 16.09 -4.65
CA GLY A 335 -29.68 15.27 -5.86
C GLY A 335 -28.35 14.54 -6.07
N GLY A 336 -27.69 14.14 -4.98
CA GLY A 336 -26.41 13.45 -5.00
C GLY A 336 -25.19 14.36 -4.84
N LYS A 337 -25.38 15.65 -4.61
CA LYS A 337 -24.33 16.67 -4.56
C LYS A 337 -24.41 17.52 -3.29
N VAL A 338 -23.25 17.94 -2.81
CA VAL A 338 -23.09 18.85 -1.68
C VAL A 338 -22.08 19.93 -2.06
N LEU A 339 -22.43 21.20 -1.83
CA LEU A 339 -21.53 22.34 -1.86
C LEU A 339 -21.41 22.89 -0.43
N THR A 340 -20.20 23.23 -0.02
CA THR A 340 -19.95 23.78 1.32
C THR A 340 -18.97 24.93 1.24
N THR A 341 -19.46 26.14 1.45
CA THR A 341 -18.63 27.31 1.67
C THR A 341 -18.09 27.25 3.11
N LEU A 342 -16.78 27.22 3.28
CA LEU A 342 -16.15 27.16 4.60
C LEU A 342 -16.06 28.56 5.23
N LYS A 343 -15.61 29.53 4.43
CA LYS A 343 -15.52 30.94 4.82
C LYS A 343 -16.28 31.79 3.81
N PRO A 344 -17.19 32.68 4.25
CA PRO A 344 -17.82 33.64 3.36
C PRO A 344 -16.78 34.61 2.75
N GLY A 345 -16.85 34.84 1.45
CA GLY A 345 -15.95 35.72 0.71
C GLY A 345 -15.23 35.00 -0.42
N SER A 346 -14.36 35.66 -1.15
CA SER A 346 -13.65 35.14 -2.32
C SER A 346 -12.50 34.15 -2.01
N GLY A 347 -12.65 33.34 -0.96
CA GLY A 347 -11.69 32.29 -0.61
C GLY A 347 -11.72 31.15 -1.60
N ARG A 348 -10.65 30.38 -1.64
CA ARG A 348 -10.62 29.11 -2.33
C ARG A 348 -10.65 27.97 -1.32
N ASP A 349 -11.71 27.17 -1.35
CA ASP A 349 -11.88 26.01 -0.51
C ASP A 349 -11.79 24.74 -1.38
N THR A 350 -10.73 23.94 -1.21
CA THR A 350 -10.49 22.75 -2.01
C THR A 350 -10.39 21.53 -1.10
N VAL A 351 -11.15 20.47 -1.38
CA VAL A 351 -10.95 19.14 -0.75
C VAL A 351 -9.81 18.43 -1.47
N TYR A 352 -8.78 18.03 -0.74
CA TYR A 352 -7.69 17.23 -1.29
C TYR A 352 -7.74 15.76 -0.86
N ALA A 353 -8.35 15.44 0.27
CA ALA A 353 -8.44 14.06 0.73
C ALA A 353 -9.75 13.77 1.49
N LEU A 354 -10.15 12.50 1.43
CA LEU A 354 -11.32 11.95 2.10
C LEU A 354 -10.92 10.82 3.04
N ALA A 355 -11.65 10.68 4.15
CA ALA A 355 -11.61 9.52 5.01
C ALA A 355 -13.02 9.14 5.48
N LEU A 356 -13.20 7.87 5.85
CA LEU A 356 -14.42 7.40 6.50
C LEU A 356 -14.15 7.25 8.00
N GLN A 357 -14.99 7.86 8.82
CA GLN A 357 -14.93 7.79 10.28
C GLN A 357 -16.23 7.20 10.81
N THR A 358 -16.12 6.15 11.63
CA THR A 358 -17.29 5.48 12.21
C THR A 358 -17.56 6.05 13.60
N ILE A 359 -18.70 6.71 13.78
CA ILE A 359 -19.15 7.29 15.04
C ILE A 359 -20.39 6.53 15.50
N ALA A 360 -20.34 5.93 16.67
CA ALA A 360 -21.44 5.12 17.21
C ALA A 360 -22.04 4.10 16.22
N GLY A 361 -21.17 3.49 15.39
CA GLY A 361 -21.59 2.51 14.37
C GLY A 361 -22.11 3.12 13.06
N VAL A 362 -22.11 4.45 12.92
CA VAL A 362 -22.52 5.18 11.71
C VAL A 362 -21.30 5.72 10.98
N GLU A 363 -21.20 5.43 9.69
CA GLU A 363 -20.10 5.91 8.85
C GLU A 363 -20.32 7.35 8.42
N HIS A 364 -19.38 8.23 8.76
CA HIS A 364 -19.34 9.64 8.38
C HIS A 364 -18.22 9.88 7.37
N ILE A 365 -18.39 10.92 6.55
CA ILE A 365 -17.40 11.34 5.56
C ILE A 365 -16.62 12.52 6.13
N VAL A 366 -15.30 12.39 6.22
CA VAL A 366 -14.39 13.49 6.58
C VAL A 366 -13.71 13.96 5.30
N ALA A 367 -13.88 15.25 5.00
CA ALA A 367 -13.21 15.93 3.89
C ALA A 367 -12.18 16.91 4.46
N VAL A 368 -10.95 16.84 3.96
CA VAL A 368 -9.86 17.73 4.41
C VAL A 368 -9.23 18.46 3.24
N GLY A 369 -8.70 19.64 3.52
CA GLY A 369 -8.08 20.45 2.48
C GLY A 369 -7.82 21.88 2.94
N GLY A 370 -8.30 22.83 2.13
CA GLY A 370 -8.22 24.28 2.34
C GLY A 370 -7.20 24.97 1.45
N GLU A 371 -7.23 26.28 1.45
CA GLU A 371 -6.17 27.15 0.94
C GLU A 371 -5.81 28.18 2.01
N GLY A 372 -4.52 28.30 2.30
CA GLY A 372 -4.01 29.16 3.36
C GLY A 372 -3.94 28.50 4.74
N ASN A 373 -4.75 27.48 5.03
CA ASN A 373 -4.75 26.79 6.32
C ASN A 373 -5.27 25.35 6.19
N PHE A 374 -5.04 24.51 7.21
CA PHE A 374 -5.68 23.21 7.30
C PHE A 374 -7.15 23.38 7.67
N VAL A 375 -8.02 22.75 6.91
CA VAL A 375 -9.45 22.68 7.19
C VAL A 375 -9.92 21.23 7.14
N ALA A 376 -10.93 20.93 7.95
CA ALA A 376 -11.64 19.65 7.92
C ALA A 376 -13.13 19.89 8.05
N ALA A 377 -13.93 19.15 7.32
CA ALA A 377 -15.39 19.12 7.44
C ALA A 377 -15.85 17.66 7.57
N ARG A 378 -16.79 17.41 8.48
CA ARG A 378 -17.40 16.09 8.61
C ARG A 378 -18.86 16.13 8.20
N TYR A 379 -19.24 15.14 7.39
CA TYR A 379 -20.59 15.02 6.87
C TYR A 379 -21.25 13.73 7.37
N THR A 380 -22.53 13.84 7.67
CA THR A 380 -23.41 12.71 7.96
C THR A 380 -23.61 11.83 6.73
N PRO A 381 -24.16 10.62 6.85
CA PRO A 381 -24.52 9.80 5.70
C PRO A 381 -25.46 10.47 4.69
N ALA A 382 -26.22 11.48 5.13
CA ALA A 382 -27.12 12.25 4.26
C ALA A 382 -26.42 13.40 3.52
N GLY A 383 -25.13 13.66 3.79
CA GLY A 383 -24.39 14.76 3.17
C GLY A 383 -24.56 16.11 3.85
N THR A 384 -25.17 16.18 5.03
CA THR A 384 -25.22 17.40 5.86
C THR A 384 -23.99 17.49 6.76
N LEU A 385 -23.55 18.70 7.10
CA LEU A 385 -22.49 18.86 8.09
C LEU A 385 -22.91 18.24 9.43
N ASP A 386 -21.98 17.51 10.07
CA ASP A 386 -22.20 16.91 11.38
C ASP A 386 -21.88 17.92 12.50
N PRO A 387 -22.89 18.46 13.21
CA PRO A 387 -22.68 19.52 14.19
C PRO A 387 -21.87 19.08 15.42
N SER A 388 -21.66 17.79 15.62
CA SER A 388 -20.82 17.24 16.72
C SER A 388 -19.32 17.33 16.43
N PHE A 389 -18.92 17.74 15.22
CA PHE A 389 -17.52 17.86 14.82
C PHE A 389 -17.07 19.33 14.76
N GLY A 390 -16.05 19.67 15.53
CA GLY A 390 -15.48 21.00 15.58
C GLY A 390 -16.52 22.09 15.92
N SER A 391 -16.62 23.09 15.06
CA SER A 391 -17.64 24.13 15.17
C SER A 391 -18.63 23.99 14.02
N GLY A 392 -19.82 23.45 14.31
CA GLY A 392 -20.88 23.27 13.31
C GLY A 392 -20.48 22.39 12.14
N GLY A 393 -19.74 21.29 12.40
CA GLY A 393 -19.27 20.34 11.40
C GLY A 393 -17.93 20.68 10.76
N LYS A 394 -17.23 21.70 11.24
CA LYS A 394 -16.01 22.23 10.61
C LYS A 394 -14.90 22.45 11.63
N VAL A 395 -13.67 22.23 11.20
CA VAL A 395 -12.44 22.66 11.88
C VAL A 395 -11.72 23.60 10.92
N LEU A 396 -11.52 24.85 11.36
CA LEU A 396 -10.95 25.92 10.55
C LEU A 396 -9.78 26.55 11.31
N ASP A 397 -8.89 27.22 10.59
CA ASP A 397 -7.84 28.09 11.13
C ASP A 397 -6.94 27.42 12.19
N VAL A 398 -6.58 26.16 11.94
CA VAL A 398 -5.77 25.34 12.85
C VAL A 398 -4.38 25.94 13.09
N PHE A 399 -3.80 26.56 12.05
CA PHE A 399 -2.54 27.29 12.15
C PHE A 399 -2.78 28.78 11.95
N ASN A 400 -2.00 29.62 12.60
CA ASN A 400 -2.02 31.05 12.34
C ASN A 400 -1.15 31.38 11.10
N SER A 401 -1.62 30.94 9.91
CA SER A 401 -0.93 31.06 8.63
C SER A 401 -1.92 31.39 7.53
N ILE A 402 -1.43 31.98 6.46
CA ILE A 402 -2.18 32.27 5.23
C ILE A 402 -1.73 31.39 4.07
N ILE A 403 -0.75 30.51 4.29
CA ILE A 403 -0.21 29.58 3.27
C ILE A 403 -0.25 28.16 3.86
N GLY A 404 -1.00 27.27 3.24
CA GLY A 404 -1.04 25.87 3.62
C GLY A 404 -2.30 25.15 3.18
N ALA A 405 -2.27 23.85 3.22
CA ALA A 405 -3.41 22.96 2.98
C ALA A 405 -3.13 21.56 3.56
N ALA A 406 -4.18 20.90 4.05
CA ALA A 406 -4.14 19.47 4.33
C ALA A 406 -4.34 18.69 3.02
N ARG A 407 -3.38 17.85 2.66
CA ARG A 407 -3.41 17.05 1.42
C ARG A 407 -3.63 15.56 1.66
N GLY A 408 -3.48 15.10 2.89
CA GLY A 408 -3.71 13.73 3.29
C GLY A 408 -4.43 13.64 4.64
N VAL A 409 -5.20 12.58 4.81
CA VAL A 409 -5.90 12.27 6.07
C VAL A 409 -5.93 10.78 6.31
N LEU A 410 -5.76 10.37 7.56
CA LEU A 410 -6.02 9.00 8.01
C LEU A 410 -6.82 9.00 9.31
N VAL A 411 -7.61 7.94 9.50
CA VAL A 411 -8.30 7.65 10.75
C VAL A 411 -7.49 6.62 11.52
N THR A 412 -7.15 6.93 12.76
CA THR A 412 -6.42 6.00 13.63
C THR A 412 -7.36 4.96 14.26
N PRO A 413 -6.85 3.82 14.79
CA PRO A 413 -7.68 2.79 15.42
C PRO A 413 -8.48 3.31 16.64
N ASP A 414 -8.02 4.36 17.31
CA ASP A 414 -8.72 5.07 18.39
C ASP A 414 -9.60 6.23 17.87
N ASN A 415 -9.93 6.17 16.57
CA ASN A 415 -10.87 7.06 15.87
C ASN A 415 -10.46 8.53 15.80
N LYS A 416 -9.19 8.86 16.06
CA LYS A 416 -8.63 10.19 15.84
C LYS A 416 -8.30 10.40 14.38
N LEU A 417 -8.16 11.64 13.97
CA LEU A 417 -7.78 12.03 12.61
C LEU A 417 -6.36 12.58 12.60
N VAL A 418 -5.51 12.07 11.74
CA VAL A 418 -4.20 12.67 11.44
C VAL A 418 -4.28 13.27 10.05
N LEU A 419 -4.05 14.58 9.96
CA LEU A 419 -3.99 15.31 8.70
C LEU A 419 -2.53 15.66 8.42
N ALA A 420 -2.11 15.53 7.17
CA ALA A 420 -0.79 15.92 6.71
C ALA A 420 -0.87 16.86 5.51
N GLY A 421 0.10 17.75 5.40
CA GLY A 421 0.13 18.73 4.33
C GLY A 421 1.30 19.70 4.46
N GLN A 422 1.04 20.96 4.14
CA GLN A 422 2.02 22.03 4.17
C GLN A 422 1.49 23.22 4.98
N ILE A 423 2.35 23.83 5.77
CA ILE A 423 2.12 25.14 6.41
C ILE A 423 3.35 26.02 6.18
N GLY A 424 3.13 27.22 5.62
CA GLY A 424 4.23 28.02 5.11
C GLY A 424 5.00 27.22 4.07
N ASN A 425 6.29 27.01 4.30
CA ASN A 425 7.18 26.26 3.42
C ASN A 425 7.55 24.88 4.00
N HIS A 426 6.79 24.34 4.95
CA HIS A 426 7.23 23.15 5.70
C HIS A 426 6.17 22.06 5.74
N HIS A 427 6.61 20.80 5.85
CA HIS A 427 5.74 19.68 6.18
C HIS A 427 5.01 19.96 7.48
N ALA A 428 3.72 19.70 7.51
CA ALA A 428 2.90 19.87 8.70
C ALA A 428 1.96 18.68 8.91
N LEU A 429 1.77 18.33 10.20
CA LEU A 429 0.75 17.39 10.62
C LEU A 429 -0.06 18.02 11.77
N ILE A 430 -1.33 17.64 11.84
CA ILE A 430 -2.15 17.83 13.02
C ILE A 430 -2.80 16.52 13.40
N ARG A 431 -3.11 16.35 14.68
CA ARG A 431 -3.99 15.30 15.15
C ARG A 431 -5.22 15.90 15.81
N LEU A 432 -6.39 15.48 15.35
CA LEU A 432 -7.68 15.85 15.92
C LEU A 432 -8.26 14.65 16.67
N SER A 433 -8.96 14.91 17.76
CA SER A 433 -9.82 13.93 18.41
C SER A 433 -10.96 13.52 17.49
N GLU A 434 -11.70 12.48 17.86
CA GLU A 434 -12.91 12.04 17.16
C GLU A 434 -13.87 13.19 16.85
N ASN A 435 -13.97 14.17 17.72
CA ASN A 435 -14.89 15.32 17.60
C ASN A 435 -14.25 16.59 17.01
N GLY A 436 -13.09 16.46 16.36
CA GLY A 436 -12.46 17.60 15.67
C GLY A 436 -11.73 18.61 16.57
N VAL A 437 -11.42 18.25 17.82
CA VAL A 437 -10.61 19.09 18.73
C VAL A 437 -9.14 18.68 18.57
N LEU A 438 -8.23 19.66 18.58
CA LEU A 438 -6.78 19.37 18.56
C LEU A 438 -6.40 18.49 19.74
N ASP A 439 -5.70 17.39 19.43
CA ASP A 439 -5.18 16.46 20.43
C ASP A 439 -3.85 16.95 20.99
N SER A 440 -3.88 17.57 22.16
CA SER A 440 -2.69 18.15 22.80
C SER A 440 -1.55 17.17 23.10
N GLY A 441 -1.83 15.85 23.10
CA GLY A 441 -0.83 14.80 23.23
C GLY A 441 -0.04 14.51 21.94
N PHE A 442 -0.23 15.28 20.86
CA PHE A 442 0.47 15.12 19.59
C PHE A 442 1.33 16.36 19.30
N GLY A 443 2.63 16.13 19.10
CA GLY A 443 3.57 17.21 18.82
C GLY A 443 3.51 18.34 19.86
N VAL A 444 3.32 19.58 19.41
CA VAL A 444 3.13 20.75 20.26
C VAL A 444 1.68 21.21 20.14
N GLY A 445 0.87 20.91 21.16
CA GLY A 445 -0.54 21.30 21.20
C GLY A 445 -1.37 20.79 20.01
N GLY A 446 -1.15 19.54 19.59
CA GLY A 446 -1.85 18.90 18.49
C GLY A 446 -1.24 19.12 17.12
N ARG A 447 -0.06 19.76 17.02
CA ARG A 447 0.57 20.18 15.76
C ARG A 447 2.02 19.76 15.69
N VAL A 448 2.47 19.43 14.48
CA VAL A 448 3.87 19.20 14.12
C VAL A 448 4.17 20.04 12.88
N VAL A 449 5.28 20.76 12.89
CA VAL A 449 5.82 21.46 11.72
C VAL A 449 7.28 21.05 11.60
N THR A 450 7.67 20.52 10.43
CA THR A 450 9.01 20.00 10.19
C THR A 450 9.60 20.66 8.95
N ALA A 451 10.66 21.43 9.14
CA ALA A 451 11.52 21.87 8.04
C ALA A 451 12.51 20.76 7.70
N VAL A 452 12.63 20.40 6.44
CA VAL A 452 13.66 19.45 5.98
C VAL A 452 15.05 20.07 6.13
N ASN A 453 15.16 21.36 5.82
CA ASN A 453 16.29 22.22 6.20
C ASN A 453 15.82 23.67 6.37
N ALA A 454 16.71 24.55 6.80
CA ALA A 454 16.36 25.94 7.17
C ALA A 454 15.84 26.80 6.00
N THR A 455 16.07 26.40 4.75
CA THR A 455 15.71 27.16 3.54
C THR A 455 14.86 26.36 2.57
N SER A 456 14.42 25.16 2.96
CA SER A 456 13.62 24.28 2.11
C SER A 456 12.20 24.79 1.92
N TRP A 457 11.62 24.41 0.80
CA TRP A 457 10.19 24.47 0.58
C TRP A 457 9.69 23.05 0.43
N ASP A 458 8.89 22.63 1.39
CA ASP A 458 8.53 21.22 1.61
C ASP A 458 7.01 21.05 1.62
N ALA A 459 6.50 19.96 1.08
CA ALA A 459 5.08 19.63 1.17
C ALA A 459 4.87 18.13 1.39
N ALA A 460 4.06 17.76 2.37
CA ALA A 460 3.50 16.41 2.48
C ALA A 460 2.24 16.31 1.61
N HIS A 461 2.14 15.25 0.81
CA HIS A 461 0.97 14.96 -0.03
C HIS A 461 0.13 13.80 0.50
N GLY A 462 0.67 13.02 1.41
CA GLY A 462 -0.05 11.92 2.03
C GLY A 462 0.53 11.51 3.37
N VAL A 463 -0.23 10.72 4.12
CA VAL A 463 0.18 10.13 5.39
C VAL A 463 -0.36 8.73 5.50
N VAL A 464 0.50 7.80 5.95
CA VAL A 464 0.14 6.42 6.26
C VAL A 464 0.60 6.05 7.67
N ARG A 465 -0.05 5.07 8.29
CA ARG A 465 0.29 4.57 9.62
C ARG A 465 0.82 3.14 9.51
N GLN A 466 2.01 2.90 10.04
CA GLN A 466 2.60 1.57 10.17
C GLN A 466 1.94 0.78 11.30
N ALA A 467 2.11 -0.55 11.30
CA ALA A 467 1.50 -1.43 12.31
C ALA A 467 1.99 -1.14 13.74
N ASP A 468 3.22 -0.63 13.89
CA ASP A 468 3.81 -0.20 15.16
C ASP A 468 3.29 1.18 15.64
N GLY A 469 2.42 1.81 14.88
CA GLY A 469 1.82 3.10 15.19
C GLY A 469 2.56 4.30 14.62
N LYS A 470 3.75 4.13 14.07
CA LYS A 470 4.50 5.22 13.45
C LYS A 470 3.77 5.79 12.25
N LEU A 471 3.94 7.08 12.02
CA LEU A 471 3.34 7.80 10.91
C LEU A 471 4.43 8.07 9.87
N VAL A 472 4.10 7.85 8.60
CA VAL A 472 4.99 8.15 7.48
C VAL A 472 4.29 9.13 6.56
N THR A 473 4.92 10.27 6.28
CA THR A 473 4.46 11.23 5.27
C THR A 473 5.31 11.12 4.02
N GLY A 474 4.68 11.25 2.87
CA GLY A 474 5.35 11.31 1.57
C GLY A 474 5.02 12.61 0.85
N GLY A 475 5.98 13.14 0.12
CA GLY A 475 5.85 14.38 -0.62
C GLY A 475 7.17 14.77 -1.30
N TRP A 476 7.44 16.06 -1.35
CA TRP A 476 8.63 16.60 -2.01
C TRP A 476 9.27 17.72 -1.20
N THR A 477 10.51 18.02 -1.50
CA THR A 477 11.27 19.13 -0.91
C THR A 477 12.17 19.79 -1.95
N TYR A 478 12.23 21.12 -1.93
CA TYR A 478 13.30 21.88 -2.58
C TYR A 478 14.43 22.08 -1.57
N THR A 479 15.62 21.57 -1.87
CA THR A 479 16.77 21.65 -0.96
C THR A 479 17.67 22.84 -1.31
N GLY A 480 17.67 23.88 -0.49
CA GLY A 480 18.62 25.00 -0.58
C GLY A 480 18.52 25.81 -1.86
N ASN A 481 19.68 26.07 -2.51
CA ASN A 481 19.79 26.86 -3.74
C ASN A 481 19.49 26.06 -5.02
N SER A 482 19.03 24.80 -4.91
CA SER A 482 18.65 24.01 -6.08
C SER A 482 17.29 24.47 -6.61
N THR A 483 17.18 24.54 -7.94
CA THR A 483 15.91 24.81 -8.62
C THR A 483 15.08 23.52 -8.77
N SER A 484 15.52 22.42 -8.16
CA SER A 484 14.95 21.09 -8.30
C SER A 484 14.38 20.58 -6.97
N ALA A 485 13.21 19.97 -7.02
CA ALA A 485 12.64 19.24 -5.91
C ALA A 485 13.05 17.77 -5.95
N ASP A 486 13.15 17.14 -4.79
CA ASP A 486 13.39 15.70 -4.61
C ASP A 486 12.22 15.04 -3.87
N PHE A 487 12.02 13.73 -4.05
CA PHE A 487 11.09 12.96 -3.22
C PHE A 487 11.51 13.02 -1.76
N ALA A 488 10.56 13.33 -0.89
CA ALA A 488 10.77 13.42 0.55
C ALA A 488 9.86 12.44 1.30
N LEU A 489 10.46 11.70 2.23
CA LEU A 489 9.80 10.77 3.14
C LEU A 489 10.19 11.13 4.56
N LEU A 490 9.20 11.38 5.43
CA LEU A 490 9.45 11.68 6.83
C LEU A 490 8.71 10.65 7.70
N ARG A 491 9.37 10.15 8.74
CA ARG A 491 8.75 9.23 9.70
C ARG A 491 8.70 9.83 11.09
N TYR A 492 7.55 9.66 11.73
CA TYR A 492 7.27 10.14 13.07
C TYR A 492 6.82 9.00 13.97
N SER A 493 7.04 9.15 15.28
CA SER A 493 6.36 8.33 16.29
C SER A 493 4.84 8.55 16.24
N ALA A 494 4.08 7.71 16.94
CA ALA A 494 2.64 7.88 17.08
C ALA A 494 2.24 9.25 17.68
N ASP A 495 3.14 9.88 18.44
CA ASP A 495 2.91 11.17 19.09
C ASP A 495 3.51 12.36 18.32
N GLY A 496 3.95 12.14 17.07
CA GLY A 496 4.38 13.22 16.18
C GLY A 496 5.83 13.69 16.36
N VAL A 497 6.69 12.90 17.02
CA VAL A 497 8.13 13.17 17.13
C VAL A 497 8.85 12.50 15.95
N LEU A 498 9.78 13.20 15.29
CA LEU A 498 10.61 12.61 14.25
C LEU A 498 11.33 11.35 14.76
N ASP A 499 11.27 10.27 13.99
CA ASP A 499 11.90 9.00 14.32
C ASP A 499 13.35 8.97 13.85
N ALA A 500 14.28 9.29 14.74
CA ALA A 500 15.71 9.35 14.44
C ALA A 500 16.31 8.03 13.90
N GLY A 501 15.64 6.90 14.09
CA GLY A 501 16.04 5.61 13.55
C GLY A 501 15.62 5.37 12.07
N PHE A 502 15.12 6.40 11.37
CA PHE A 502 14.70 6.31 9.99
C PHE A 502 15.49 7.30 9.12
N GLY A 503 16.15 6.79 8.09
CA GLY A 503 16.97 7.61 7.21
C GLY A 503 17.98 8.47 7.96
N ASN A 504 18.02 9.75 7.67
CA ASN A 504 18.85 10.73 8.36
C ASN A 504 17.98 11.52 9.36
N GLY A 505 17.95 11.08 10.63
CA GLY A 505 17.22 11.77 11.68
C GLY A 505 15.69 11.85 11.47
N GLY A 506 15.09 10.85 10.83
CA GLY A 506 13.66 10.80 10.52
C GLY A 506 13.29 11.20 9.10
N ILE A 507 14.27 11.57 8.25
CA ILE A 507 14.09 12.13 6.92
C ILE A 507 14.85 11.31 5.89
N VAL A 508 14.21 11.03 4.76
CA VAL A 508 14.81 10.43 3.58
C VAL A 508 14.53 11.33 2.39
N LEU A 509 15.57 11.70 1.66
CA LEU A 509 15.50 12.42 0.40
C LEU A 509 15.98 11.49 -0.72
N THR A 510 15.24 11.44 -1.81
CA THR A 510 15.56 10.57 -2.94
C THR A 510 15.50 11.37 -4.23
N PRO A 511 16.65 11.79 -4.78
CA PRO A 511 16.71 12.32 -6.13
C PRO A 511 16.44 11.17 -7.11
N VAL A 512 15.42 11.32 -7.94
CA VAL A 512 15.02 10.32 -8.94
C VAL A 512 15.51 10.75 -10.33
N ALA A 513 15.33 12.03 -10.67
CA ALA A 513 15.86 12.61 -11.90
C ALA A 513 17.32 13.09 -11.72
N PRO A 514 18.02 13.38 -12.83
CA PRO A 514 19.35 14.00 -12.79
C PRO A 514 19.37 15.32 -12.01
N SER A 515 20.49 15.66 -11.41
CA SER A 515 20.76 16.69 -10.39
C SER A 515 20.34 18.15 -10.68
N ASN A 516 19.56 18.44 -11.69
CA ASN A 516 19.01 19.78 -12.01
C ASN A 516 17.55 19.73 -12.48
N LYS A 517 16.87 18.64 -12.20
CA LYS A 517 15.49 18.38 -12.60
C LYS A 517 14.63 18.14 -11.35
N SER A 518 13.36 18.49 -11.44
CA SER A 518 12.43 18.38 -10.30
C SER A 518 11.72 17.05 -10.30
N ASP A 519 11.63 16.48 -9.12
CA ASP A 519 10.87 15.28 -8.80
C ASP A 519 9.80 15.61 -7.76
N SER A 520 8.57 15.19 -7.97
CA SER A 520 7.48 15.45 -7.02
C SER A 520 6.74 14.17 -6.70
N ALA A 521 6.77 13.74 -5.44
CA ALA A 521 5.94 12.66 -4.95
C ALA A 521 4.57 13.19 -4.49
N HIS A 522 3.51 12.58 -4.98
CA HIS A 522 2.13 12.97 -4.70
C HIS A 522 1.37 11.91 -3.90
N ALA A 523 1.88 10.69 -3.80
CA ALA A 523 1.23 9.62 -3.06
C ALA A 523 2.23 8.82 -2.22
N VAL A 524 1.77 8.38 -1.05
CA VAL A 524 2.46 7.43 -0.16
C VAL A 524 1.52 6.27 0.16
N ALA A 525 2.04 5.05 0.12
CA ALA A 525 1.28 3.86 0.46
C ALA A 525 2.14 2.82 1.19
N LEU A 526 1.48 1.85 1.81
CA LEU A 526 2.12 0.69 2.41
C LEU A 526 1.84 -0.55 1.56
N GLN A 527 2.88 -1.30 1.24
CA GLN A 527 2.79 -2.57 0.50
C GLN A 527 3.11 -3.72 1.45
N ALA A 528 2.10 -4.53 1.77
CA ALA A 528 2.29 -5.76 2.52
C ALA A 528 2.97 -6.83 1.63
N ASP A 529 3.86 -7.61 2.22
CA ASP A 529 4.43 -8.79 1.59
C ASP A 529 4.26 -10.00 2.53
N GLU A 530 3.37 -10.93 2.17
CA GLU A 530 3.13 -12.14 2.95
C GLU A 530 4.38 -13.03 3.11
N ARG A 531 5.35 -12.86 2.20
CA ARG A 531 6.63 -13.61 2.23
C ARG A 531 7.59 -13.10 3.30
N VAL A 532 7.45 -11.84 3.72
CA VAL A 532 8.27 -11.19 4.76
C VAL A 532 7.37 -10.49 5.77
N PRO A 533 7.69 -10.52 7.07
CA PRO A 533 6.85 -9.94 8.13
C PRO A 533 6.91 -8.41 8.19
N THR A 534 7.30 -7.76 7.10
CA THR A 534 7.44 -6.29 7.06
C THR A 534 6.67 -5.69 5.89
N VAL A 535 6.09 -4.54 6.14
CA VAL A 535 5.37 -3.74 5.16
C VAL A 535 6.35 -2.73 4.55
N ARG A 536 6.47 -2.68 3.22
CA ARG A 536 7.30 -1.69 2.51
C ARG A 536 6.58 -0.35 2.44
N ILE A 537 7.36 0.73 2.32
CA ILE A 537 6.84 2.07 2.07
C ILE A 537 7.03 2.37 0.58
N LEU A 538 5.97 2.85 -0.08
CA LEU A 538 5.99 3.27 -1.47
C LEU A 538 5.75 4.77 -1.54
N LEU A 539 6.46 5.47 -2.43
CA LEU A 539 6.09 6.77 -2.95
C LEU A 539 5.78 6.67 -4.43
N ALA A 540 4.80 7.42 -4.90
CA ALA A 540 4.55 7.60 -6.32
C ALA A 540 4.44 9.09 -6.66
N GLY A 541 4.88 9.44 -7.86
CA GLY A 541 4.90 10.80 -8.35
C GLY A 541 5.55 10.88 -9.73
N SER A 542 6.08 12.03 -10.07
CA SER A 542 6.67 12.31 -11.37
C SER A 542 8.12 12.75 -11.24
N ALA A 543 8.95 12.34 -12.18
CA ALA A 543 10.33 12.77 -12.29
C ALA A 543 10.61 13.28 -13.68
N ASN A 544 11.27 14.44 -13.76
CA ASN A 544 11.63 15.09 -15.01
C ASN A 544 13.07 14.70 -15.39
N ASP A 545 13.24 13.68 -16.24
CA ASP A 545 14.55 13.34 -16.83
C ASP A 545 14.72 13.94 -18.24
N SER A 546 13.81 13.70 -19.16
CA SER A 546 13.72 14.35 -20.50
C SER A 546 12.29 14.83 -20.77
N ASN A 547 11.31 14.10 -20.29
CA ASN A 547 9.89 14.41 -20.08
C ASN A 547 9.54 13.94 -18.68
N ASN A 548 8.49 14.49 -18.08
CA ASN A 548 7.98 13.91 -16.84
C ASN A 548 7.52 12.48 -17.09
N ASN A 549 7.88 11.57 -16.20
CA ASN A 549 7.48 10.17 -16.24
C ASN A 549 6.80 9.77 -14.94
N PHE A 550 5.98 8.70 -14.97
CA PHE A 550 5.48 8.08 -13.74
C PHE A 550 6.62 7.39 -13.00
N VAL A 551 6.78 7.70 -11.73
CA VAL A 551 7.80 7.09 -10.86
C VAL A 551 7.15 6.46 -9.65
N VAL A 552 7.63 5.26 -9.30
CA VAL A 552 7.35 4.60 -8.02
C VAL A 552 8.67 4.22 -7.37
N THR A 553 8.83 4.60 -6.11
CA THR A 553 10.00 4.22 -5.30
C THR A 553 9.55 3.35 -4.13
N ARG A 554 10.41 2.40 -3.70
CA ARG A 554 10.13 1.52 -2.57
C ARG A 554 11.23 1.57 -1.53
N TYR A 555 10.82 1.65 -0.25
CA TYR A 555 11.73 1.81 0.88
C TYR A 555 11.50 0.75 1.95
N TRP A 556 12.56 0.46 2.70
CA TRP A 556 12.50 -0.33 3.92
C TRP A 556 11.85 0.48 5.05
N PRO A 557 10.99 -0.17 5.88
CA PRO A 557 10.28 0.50 6.96
C PRO A 557 11.16 0.81 8.16
#